data_a1230a6581beccdfa3c59a5361636d45
#
_entry.id   a1230a6581beccdfa3c59a5361636d45
#
_cell.length_a   1.000
_cell.length_b   1.000
_cell.length_c   1.000
_cell.angle_alpha   90.00
_cell.angle_beta   90.00
_cell.angle_gamma   90.00
#
_symmetry.space_group_name_H-M   'P 1'
#
loop_
_entity.id
_entity.type
_entity.pdbx_description
1 polymer ?
#
loop_
_entity_poly.entity_id
_entity_poly.type
_entity_poly.pdbx_seq_one_letter_code
_entity_poly.pdbx_strand_id
1 'polypeptide(L)'
;FKPFIYADSIEEGKYDHNAYYNSGMYNVYYGNKLVATIKDHNGGEGWGSITYDQGLYHSSNVAICNLLDKGYVTKEVLTEKLNDLGFFQGDTMDGLTCSSSINAYTRNSAGKLEYLTTGFGQGSTVTPYQLLKAYSVFGNGGKTVQPHVVEKVVDPDINKVTYQATTQYSKQIFSENTVKEVRDLMLGVIEDQQGTGKNYRLDNGVRMIGKTGTGQVVENGGYSTSVYMHSFVGLAPYEDPQVVMFITFKSGDSYAQYMPNIVKQTMTSALQVVNQYNATDEKTIDESYTLDSYTNQSVNYVKSKLESKSLNVQVIGNGGSAIEQYPLARSKVTSGDKVFIKTEGTDITLPDLTGWSKKEVQTYASLAEIQLVIEGTSGHVTSQSIEANQVIHKGDSLSITLS
;
A
#
# COMPACT_ATOMS: atom_id res chain seq x y z
N PHE A 1 -4.57 1.89 -12.38
CA PHE A 1 -3.35 1.60 -13.17
C PHE A 1 -2.18 2.54 -12.86
N LYS A 2 -2.41 3.82 -12.57
CA LYS A 2 -1.35 4.83 -12.41
C LYS A 2 -0.17 4.38 -11.53
N PRO A 3 -0.34 3.80 -10.33
CA PRO A 3 0.80 3.34 -9.53
C PRO A 3 1.69 2.31 -10.25
N PHE A 4 1.15 1.50 -11.14
CA PHE A 4 1.94 0.54 -11.92
C PHE A 4 2.81 1.24 -12.99
N ILE A 5 2.32 2.33 -13.60
CA ILE A 5 3.12 3.13 -14.54
C ILE A 5 4.30 3.80 -13.81
N TYR A 6 4.07 4.29 -12.60
CA TYR A 6 5.14 4.81 -11.75
C TYR A 6 6.13 3.71 -11.37
N ALA A 7 5.62 2.54 -10.97
CA ALA A 7 6.46 1.39 -10.65
C ALA A 7 7.35 0.98 -11.85
N ASP A 8 6.76 0.89 -13.04
CA ASP A 8 7.51 0.57 -14.27
C ASP A 8 8.58 1.63 -14.56
N SER A 9 8.24 2.93 -14.41
CA SER A 9 9.17 4.03 -14.66
C SER A 9 10.36 4.02 -13.69
N ILE A 10 10.12 3.70 -12.42
CA ILE A 10 11.13 3.57 -11.37
C ILE A 10 12.01 2.34 -11.62
N GLU A 11 11.39 1.18 -11.89
CA GLU A 11 12.09 -0.07 -12.16
C GLU A 11 13.02 0.02 -13.37
N GLU A 12 12.61 0.77 -14.41
CA GLU A 12 13.44 1.07 -15.59
C GLU A 12 14.55 2.09 -15.30
N GLY A 13 14.64 2.62 -14.09
CA GLY A 13 15.65 3.61 -13.71
C GLY A 13 15.52 4.95 -14.42
N LYS A 14 14.34 5.27 -14.94
CA LYS A 14 14.07 6.50 -15.72
C LYS A 14 13.30 7.54 -14.94
N TYR A 15 12.75 7.17 -13.79
CA TYR A 15 11.97 8.08 -12.96
C TYR A 15 12.87 9.06 -12.19
N ASP A 16 12.49 10.33 -12.21
CA ASP A 16 13.14 11.39 -11.44
C ASP A 16 12.08 12.15 -10.63
N HIS A 17 12.15 12.03 -9.31
CA HIS A 17 11.26 12.71 -8.37
C HIS A 17 11.27 14.25 -8.51
N ASN A 18 12.38 14.82 -8.99
CA ASN A 18 12.54 16.26 -9.18
C ASN A 18 12.18 16.73 -10.60
N ALA A 19 11.79 15.81 -11.48
CA ALA A 19 11.37 16.19 -12.83
C ALA A 19 9.99 16.84 -12.83
N TYR A 20 9.85 17.90 -13.61
CA TYR A 20 8.61 18.66 -13.75
C TYR A 20 7.93 18.40 -15.08
N TYR A 21 6.62 18.55 -15.09
CA TYR A 21 5.80 18.59 -16.30
C TYR A 21 4.69 19.66 -16.16
N ASN A 22 4.16 20.13 -17.29
CA ASN A 22 3.00 21.01 -17.29
C ASN A 22 1.74 20.16 -17.25
N SER A 23 0.97 20.30 -16.17
CA SER A 23 -0.31 19.63 -15.98
C SER A 23 -1.43 20.29 -16.79
N GLY A 24 -2.63 19.70 -16.77
CA GLY A 24 -3.83 20.28 -17.36
C GLY A 24 -4.32 19.52 -18.59
N MET A 25 -3.67 19.70 -19.73
CA MET A 25 -4.09 19.12 -21.00
C MET A 25 -2.92 18.47 -21.76
N TYR A 26 -3.20 17.35 -22.41
CA TYR A 26 -2.26 16.62 -23.26
C TYR A 26 -2.91 16.34 -24.62
N ASN A 27 -2.34 16.89 -25.68
CA ASN A 27 -2.85 16.72 -27.05
C ASN A 27 -2.24 15.46 -27.68
N VAL A 28 -3.09 14.57 -28.17
CA VAL A 28 -2.71 13.36 -28.90
C VAL A 28 -2.85 13.59 -30.38
N TYR A 29 -1.76 13.41 -31.11
CA TYR A 29 -1.72 13.60 -32.55
C TYR A 29 -1.50 12.26 -33.28
N TYR A 30 -2.10 12.15 -34.44
CA TYR A 30 -1.79 11.13 -35.44
C TYR A 30 -1.28 11.85 -36.71
N GLY A 31 0.01 11.76 -36.95
CA GLY A 31 0.68 12.71 -37.84
C GLY A 31 0.48 14.15 -37.38
N ASN A 32 -0.01 15.02 -38.24
CA ASN A 32 -0.32 16.41 -37.91
C ASN A 32 -1.78 16.63 -37.46
N LYS A 33 -2.60 15.58 -37.42
CA LYS A 33 -4.01 15.69 -37.03
C LYS A 33 -4.19 15.48 -35.54
N LEU A 34 -4.77 16.45 -34.83
CA LEU A 34 -5.23 16.28 -33.45
C LEU A 34 -6.38 15.27 -33.43
N VAL A 35 -6.22 14.17 -32.69
CA VAL A 35 -7.23 13.10 -32.56
C VAL A 35 -7.93 13.13 -31.22
N ALA A 36 -7.27 13.60 -30.17
CA ALA A 36 -7.86 13.73 -28.83
C ALA A 36 -7.09 14.73 -27.96
N THR A 37 -7.77 15.29 -26.97
CA THR A 37 -7.15 16.05 -25.88
C THR A 37 -7.49 15.34 -24.57
N ILE A 38 -6.49 14.77 -23.91
CA ILE A 38 -6.61 14.17 -22.59
C ILE A 38 -6.49 15.31 -21.55
N LYS A 39 -7.41 15.32 -20.59
CA LYS A 39 -7.48 16.36 -19.56
C LYS A 39 -7.28 15.77 -18.18
N ASP A 40 -6.69 16.57 -17.30
CA ASP A 40 -6.75 16.33 -15.87
C ASP A 40 -8.18 16.56 -15.35
N HIS A 41 -8.50 15.91 -14.23
CA HIS A 41 -9.88 15.84 -13.73
C HIS A 41 -10.49 17.17 -13.29
N ASN A 42 -9.67 18.21 -13.10
CA ASN A 42 -10.13 19.57 -12.78
C ASN A 42 -10.53 20.39 -14.03
N GLY A 43 -11.15 19.75 -15.01
CA GLY A 43 -11.58 20.38 -16.25
C GLY A 43 -10.44 20.62 -17.27
N GLY A 44 -9.23 20.20 -16.92
CA GLY A 44 -8.04 20.45 -17.72
C GLY A 44 -7.35 21.78 -17.41
N GLU A 45 -7.72 22.46 -16.34
CA GLU A 45 -7.02 23.65 -15.85
C GLU A 45 -5.60 23.31 -15.38
N GLY A 46 -5.43 22.10 -14.81
CA GLY A 46 -4.16 21.65 -14.25
C GLY A 46 -3.77 22.36 -12.96
N TRP A 47 -2.51 22.21 -12.60
CA TRP A 47 -1.88 22.81 -11.41
C TRP A 47 -0.59 23.54 -11.80
N GLY A 48 -0.46 23.92 -13.07
CA GLY A 48 0.74 24.52 -13.62
C GLY A 48 1.87 23.50 -13.79
N SER A 49 3.10 23.96 -13.59
CA SER A 49 4.31 23.10 -13.61
C SER A 49 4.47 22.44 -12.25
N ILE A 50 4.31 21.13 -12.19
CA ILE A 50 4.39 20.32 -10.96
C ILE A 50 5.31 19.12 -11.17
N THR A 51 5.80 18.51 -10.08
CA THR A 51 6.58 17.29 -10.16
C THR A 51 5.70 16.09 -10.54
N TYR A 52 6.32 15.01 -11.01
CA TYR A 52 5.59 13.77 -11.25
C TYR A 52 5.02 13.17 -9.95
N ASP A 53 5.70 13.34 -8.79
CA ASP A 53 5.19 12.94 -7.48
C ASP A 53 3.84 13.63 -7.20
N GLN A 54 3.81 14.95 -7.31
CA GLN A 54 2.57 15.73 -7.19
C GLN A 54 1.53 15.30 -8.23
N GLY A 55 1.97 14.88 -9.42
CA GLY A 55 1.11 14.33 -10.46
C GLY A 55 0.36 13.07 -9.99
N LEU A 56 1.01 12.18 -9.21
CA LEU A 56 0.31 11.03 -8.62
C LEU A 56 -0.63 11.47 -7.50
N TYR A 57 -0.22 12.43 -6.65
CA TYR A 57 -1.06 12.95 -5.55
C TYR A 57 -2.35 13.56 -6.08
N HIS A 58 -2.27 14.35 -7.14
CA HIS A 58 -3.41 14.92 -7.85
C HIS A 58 -4.12 13.95 -8.80
N SER A 59 -3.63 12.73 -8.94
CA SER A 59 -4.19 11.76 -9.89
C SER A 59 -4.20 12.26 -11.34
N SER A 60 -3.15 13.01 -11.76
CA SER A 60 -3.04 13.58 -13.11
C SER A 60 -3.02 12.50 -14.19
N ASN A 61 -3.84 12.67 -15.22
CA ASN A 61 -3.80 11.89 -16.44
C ASN A 61 -2.65 12.33 -17.34
N VAL A 62 -2.37 13.63 -17.32
CA VAL A 62 -1.29 14.24 -18.11
C VAL A 62 0.08 13.76 -17.66
N ALA A 63 0.29 13.53 -16.35
CA ALA A 63 1.50 12.88 -15.85
C ALA A 63 1.74 11.52 -16.53
N ILE A 64 0.71 10.67 -16.56
CA ILE A 64 0.78 9.35 -17.19
C ILE A 64 1.08 9.45 -18.68
N CYS A 65 0.39 10.37 -19.39
CA CYS A 65 0.65 10.58 -20.81
C CYS A 65 2.12 10.98 -21.06
N ASN A 66 2.69 11.84 -20.22
CA ASN A 66 4.09 12.24 -20.34
C ASN A 66 5.05 11.08 -20.05
N LEU A 67 4.82 10.28 -18.99
CA LEU A 67 5.66 9.13 -18.67
C LEU A 67 5.70 8.11 -19.81
N LEU A 68 4.54 7.80 -20.40
CA LEU A 68 4.44 6.85 -21.50
C LEU A 68 5.01 7.44 -22.80
N ASP A 69 4.66 8.66 -23.18
CA ASP A 69 5.05 9.26 -24.47
C ASP A 69 6.53 9.64 -24.53
N LYS A 70 7.13 10.02 -23.40
CA LYS A 70 8.58 10.29 -23.30
C LYS A 70 9.42 9.00 -23.18
N GLY A 71 8.78 7.82 -23.17
CA GLY A 71 9.46 6.53 -23.15
C GLY A 71 10.07 6.15 -21.79
N TYR A 72 9.52 6.70 -20.67
CA TYR A 72 9.87 6.21 -19.34
C TYR A 72 9.45 4.74 -19.18
N VAL A 73 8.31 4.39 -19.79
CA VAL A 73 7.83 3.02 -19.94
C VAL A 73 7.53 2.78 -21.41
N THR A 74 8.05 1.69 -21.99
CA THR A 74 7.71 1.31 -23.37
C THR A 74 6.44 0.47 -23.40
N LYS A 75 5.84 0.34 -24.58
CA LYS A 75 4.65 -0.50 -24.77
C LYS A 75 4.92 -1.97 -24.43
N GLU A 76 6.11 -2.44 -24.74
CA GLU A 76 6.56 -3.81 -24.48
C GLU A 76 6.69 -4.06 -22.97
N VAL A 77 7.40 -3.18 -22.25
CA VAL A 77 7.56 -3.26 -20.78
C VAL A 77 6.19 -3.21 -20.10
N LEU A 78 5.34 -2.25 -20.46
CA LEU A 78 3.99 -2.16 -19.88
C LEU A 78 3.17 -3.43 -20.12
N THR A 79 3.25 -4.00 -21.34
CA THR A 79 2.52 -5.23 -21.67
C THR A 79 3.00 -6.41 -20.82
N GLU A 80 4.31 -6.58 -20.71
CA GLU A 80 4.91 -7.64 -19.89
C GLU A 80 4.51 -7.49 -18.43
N LYS A 81 4.71 -6.32 -17.85
CA LYS A 81 4.41 -6.08 -16.44
C LYS A 81 2.93 -6.24 -16.10
N LEU A 82 2.02 -5.74 -16.93
CA LEU A 82 0.58 -5.94 -16.71
C LEU A 82 0.18 -7.41 -16.81
N ASN A 83 0.79 -8.19 -17.69
CA ASN A 83 0.57 -9.64 -17.75
C ASN A 83 1.15 -10.35 -16.51
N ASP A 84 2.35 -10.00 -16.06
CA ASP A 84 2.96 -10.55 -14.85
C ASP A 84 2.15 -10.25 -13.58
N LEU A 85 1.51 -9.08 -13.54
CA LEU A 85 0.57 -8.70 -12.47
C LEU A 85 -0.76 -9.46 -12.52
N GLY A 86 -1.02 -10.24 -13.58
CA GLY A 86 -2.24 -11.04 -13.76
C GLY A 86 -3.38 -10.32 -14.44
N PHE A 87 -3.15 -9.14 -15.05
CA PHE A 87 -4.16 -8.48 -15.85
C PHE A 87 -4.35 -9.16 -17.20
N PHE A 88 -5.56 -9.02 -17.75
CA PHE A 88 -5.97 -9.48 -19.09
C PHE A 88 -5.93 -10.99 -19.33
N GLN A 89 -5.73 -11.77 -18.28
CA GLN A 89 -5.72 -13.23 -18.31
C GLN A 89 -6.88 -13.77 -17.46
N GLY A 90 -7.35 -14.96 -17.80
CA GLY A 90 -8.22 -15.73 -16.91
C GLY A 90 -7.42 -16.23 -15.71
N ASP A 91 -8.07 -16.37 -14.58
CA ASP A 91 -7.48 -16.90 -13.34
C ASP A 91 -8.50 -17.77 -12.60
N THR A 92 -8.05 -18.47 -11.59
CA THR A 92 -8.91 -19.28 -10.71
C THR A 92 -8.61 -18.98 -9.25
N MET A 93 -9.65 -19.03 -8.43
CA MET A 93 -9.55 -18.93 -6.98
C MET A 93 -10.34 -20.10 -6.36
N ASP A 94 -9.66 -21.05 -5.75
CA ASP A 94 -10.25 -22.25 -5.13
C ASP A 94 -11.25 -22.99 -6.04
N GLY A 95 -10.90 -23.12 -7.33
CA GLY A 95 -11.75 -23.77 -8.33
C GLY A 95 -12.81 -22.87 -8.97
N LEU A 96 -12.98 -21.63 -8.48
CA LEU A 96 -13.85 -20.65 -9.11
C LEU A 96 -13.11 -19.96 -10.25
N THR A 97 -13.70 -19.93 -11.45
CA THR A 97 -13.13 -19.25 -12.60
C THR A 97 -13.33 -17.74 -12.47
N CYS A 98 -12.23 -17.00 -12.51
CA CYS A 98 -12.24 -15.55 -12.59
C CYS A 98 -12.22 -15.12 -14.06
N SER A 99 -13.11 -14.22 -14.45
CA SER A 99 -13.22 -13.76 -15.83
C SER A 99 -11.93 -13.09 -16.30
N SER A 100 -11.59 -13.27 -17.59
CA SER A 100 -10.57 -12.49 -18.26
C SER A 100 -11.05 -11.05 -18.48
N SER A 101 -10.11 -10.16 -18.73
CA SER A 101 -10.37 -8.75 -19.01
C SER A 101 -9.85 -8.35 -20.40
N ILE A 102 -10.12 -7.10 -20.80
CA ILE A 102 -9.82 -6.63 -22.17
C ILE A 102 -8.67 -5.64 -22.12
N ASN A 103 -7.61 -5.95 -22.86
CA ASN A 103 -6.53 -5.01 -23.14
C ASN A 103 -6.84 -4.23 -24.44
N ALA A 104 -7.16 -2.93 -24.30
CA ALA A 104 -7.58 -2.12 -25.44
C ALA A 104 -6.42 -1.80 -26.41
N TYR A 105 -5.21 -1.57 -25.92
CA TYR A 105 -4.09 -1.13 -26.76
C TYR A 105 -3.36 -2.26 -27.50
N THR A 106 -3.70 -3.52 -27.23
CA THR A 106 -3.17 -4.68 -27.99
C THR A 106 -4.05 -5.05 -29.18
N ARG A 107 -5.22 -4.43 -29.35
CA ARG A 107 -6.09 -4.66 -30.50
C ARG A 107 -5.41 -4.18 -31.78
N ASN A 108 -5.67 -4.84 -32.91
CA ASN A 108 -5.08 -4.50 -34.21
C ASN A 108 -5.31 -3.05 -34.64
N SER A 109 -6.43 -2.44 -34.22
CA SER A 109 -6.77 -1.04 -34.47
C SER A 109 -6.28 -0.05 -33.43
N ALA A 110 -5.58 -0.52 -32.38
CA ALA A 110 -5.16 0.34 -31.30
C ALA A 110 -3.97 1.23 -31.72
N GLY A 111 -4.10 2.49 -31.40
CA GLY A 111 -3.07 3.51 -31.62
C GLY A 111 -2.46 4.04 -30.33
N LYS A 112 -1.82 5.20 -30.46
CA LYS A 112 -1.22 5.93 -29.33
C LYS A 112 -2.27 6.29 -28.28
N LEU A 113 -3.49 6.64 -28.67
CA LEU A 113 -4.54 7.04 -27.73
C LEU A 113 -4.91 5.90 -26.78
N GLU A 114 -5.15 4.69 -27.29
CA GLU A 114 -5.49 3.52 -26.48
C GLU A 114 -4.36 3.14 -25.52
N TYR A 115 -3.11 3.27 -25.94
CA TYR A 115 -1.94 3.06 -25.10
C TYR A 115 -1.91 4.06 -23.94
N LEU A 116 -2.06 5.36 -24.22
CA LEU A 116 -2.05 6.40 -23.20
C LEU A 116 -3.22 6.27 -22.21
N THR A 117 -4.44 5.99 -22.74
CA THR A 117 -5.64 5.89 -21.89
C THR A 117 -5.60 4.67 -20.98
N THR A 118 -5.06 3.55 -21.44
CA THR A 118 -4.87 2.36 -20.58
C THR A 118 -3.96 2.66 -19.41
N GLY A 119 -2.92 3.48 -19.58
CA GLY A 119 -2.00 3.84 -18.49
C GLY A 119 -2.68 4.52 -17.30
N PHE A 120 -3.76 5.23 -17.50
CA PHE A 120 -4.56 5.80 -16.41
C PHE A 120 -5.90 5.08 -16.15
N GLY A 121 -6.09 3.88 -16.74
CA GLY A 121 -7.18 2.98 -16.41
C GLY A 121 -8.45 3.20 -17.23
N GLN A 122 -8.35 3.77 -18.43
CA GLN A 122 -9.47 3.91 -19.36
C GLN A 122 -9.24 3.11 -20.65
N GLY A 123 -10.34 2.70 -21.29
CA GLY A 123 -10.32 1.91 -22.53
C GLY A 123 -10.14 0.41 -22.29
N SER A 124 -9.27 0.00 -21.38
CA SER A 124 -9.13 -1.40 -20.95
C SER A 124 -10.07 -1.72 -19.78
N THR A 125 -10.45 -3.00 -19.65
CA THR A 125 -11.30 -3.47 -18.53
C THR A 125 -10.53 -4.45 -17.68
N VAL A 126 -10.81 -4.45 -16.37
CA VAL A 126 -10.21 -5.36 -15.39
C VAL A 126 -11.25 -5.77 -14.37
N THR A 127 -11.05 -6.91 -13.73
CA THR A 127 -11.92 -7.36 -12.65
C THR A 127 -11.43 -6.86 -11.29
N PRO A 128 -12.31 -6.72 -10.28
CA PRO A 128 -11.91 -6.43 -8.90
C PRO A 128 -10.87 -7.41 -8.35
N TYR A 129 -11.02 -8.69 -8.67
CA TYR A 129 -10.09 -9.75 -8.31
C TYR A 129 -8.68 -9.48 -8.86
N GLN A 130 -8.56 -9.16 -10.16
CA GLN A 130 -7.28 -8.84 -10.79
C GLN A 130 -6.62 -7.60 -10.14
N LEU A 131 -7.42 -6.59 -9.79
CA LEU A 131 -6.90 -5.42 -9.08
C LEU A 131 -6.37 -5.77 -7.70
N LEU A 132 -7.11 -6.53 -6.89
CA LEU A 132 -6.64 -6.98 -5.57
C LEU A 132 -5.35 -7.77 -5.65
N LYS A 133 -5.29 -8.76 -6.57
CA LYS A 133 -4.09 -9.56 -6.81
C LYS A 133 -2.91 -8.68 -7.24
N ALA A 134 -3.11 -7.79 -8.21
CA ALA A 134 -2.05 -6.91 -8.70
C ALA A 134 -1.53 -5.95 -7.62
N TYR A 135 -2.43 -5.32 -6.85
CA TYR A 135 -2.01 -4.38 -5.79
C TYR A 135 -1.32 -5.07 -4.61
N SER A 136 -1.49 -6.38 -4.43
CA SER A 136 -0.75 -7.13 -3.41
C SER A 136 0.78 -7.05 -3.62
N VAL A 137 1.24 -6.74 -4.83
CA VAL A 137 2.65 -6.53 -5.16
C VAL A 137 3.31 -5.47 -4.29
N PHE A 138 2.57 -4.43 -3.92
CA PHE A 138 3.06 -3.35 -3.06
C PHE A 138 3.06 -3.71 -1.56
N GLY A 139 2.40 -4.80 -1.18
CA GLY A 139 2.43 -5.36 0.18
C GLY A 139 3.41 -6.52 0.36
N ASN A 140 3.89 -7.13 -0.74
CA ASN A 140 4.68 -8.37 -0.70
C ASN A 140 6.03 -8.23 -1.39
N GLY A 141 6.71 -7.09 -1.20
CA GLY A 141 8.09 -6.89 -1.67
C GLY A 141 8.27 -7.06 -3.17
N GLY A 142 7.25 -6.76 -3.99
CA GLY A 142 7.31 -6.84 -5.45
C GLY A 142 6.81 -8.15 -6.07
N LYS A 143 6.15 -8.99 -5.27
CA LYS A 143 5.48 -10.22 -5.72
C LYS A 143 3.98 -10.11 -5.50
N THR A 144 3.17 -10.61 -6.43
CA THR A 144 1.73 -10.77 -6.17
C THR A 144 1.48 -12.04 -5.37
N VAL A 145 0.38 -12.02 -4.63
CA VAL A 145 -0.13 -13.19 -3.90
C VAL A 145 -1.34 -13.76 -4.63
N GLN A 146 -1.43 -15.09 -4.71
CA GLN A 146 -2.61 -15.76 -5.23
C GLN A 146 -3.68 -15.78 -4.14
N PRO A 147 -4.81 -15.07 -4.30
CA PRO A 147 -5.88 -15.09 -3.31
C PRO A 147 -6.53 -16.48 -3.21
N HIS A 148 -6.90 -16.86 -1.99
CA HIS A 148 -7.72 -18.03 -1.70
C HIS A 148 -8.70 -17.73 -0.56
N VAL A 149 -9.79 -18.47 -0.48
CA VAL A 149 -10.82 -18.34 0.57
C VAL A 149 -11.02 -19.67 1.32
N VAL A 150 -10.50 -20.77 0.80
CA VAL A 150 -10.50 -22.07 1.46
C VAL A 150 -9.17 -22.26 2.17
N GLU A 151 -9.17 -22.21 3.49
CA GLU A 151 -7.98 -22.47 4.29
C GLU A 151 -7.64 -23.96 4.33
N LYS A 152 -8.63 -24.81 4.64
CA LYS A 152 -8.45 -26.26 4.70
C LYS A 152 -9.75 -27.00 4.41
N VAL A 153 -9.62 -28.24 3.96
CA VAL A 153 -10.72 -29.21 3.85
C VAL A 153 -10.42 -30.37 4.78
N VAL A 154 -11.37 -30.70 5.62
CA VAL A 154 -11.27 -31.83 6.58
C VAL A 154 -12.28 -32.87 6.20
N ASP A 155 -11.85 -34.13 6.09
CA ASP A 155 -12.73 -35.29 5.99
C ASP A 155 -13.34 -35.55 7.38
N PRO A 156 -14.67 -35.43 7.54
CA PRO A 156 -15.30 -35.54 8.85
C PRO A 156 -15.32 -36.97 9.39
N ASP A 157 -15.26 -37.97 8.53
CA ASP A 157 -15.37 -39.37 8.94
C ASP A 157 -14.11 -39.89 9.62
N ILE A 158 -12.96 -39.40 9.21
CA ILE A 158 -11.65 -39.77 9.74
C ILE A 158 -10.90 -38.62 10.40
N ASN A 159 -11.53 -37.45 10.50
CA ASN A 159 -10.96 -36.20 11.03
C ASN A 159 -9.57 -35.88 10.44
N LYS A 160 -9.43 -36.12 9.14
CA LYS A 160 -8.18 -35.92 8.41
C LYS A 160 -8.24 -34.69 7.53
N VAL A 161 -7.23 -33.82 7.62
CA VAL A 161 -7.06 -32.70 6.66
C VAL A 161 -6.70 -33.30 5.30
N THR A 162 -7.56 -33.08 4.30
CA THR A 162 -7.38 -33.53 2.92
C THR A 162 -6.82 -32.45 2.00
N TYR A 163 -6.97 -31.20 2.39
CA TYR A 163 -6.38 -30.05 1.72
C TYR A 163 -6.01 -28.99 2.77
N GLN A 164 -4.87 -28.36 2.59
CA GLN A 164 -4.42 -27.19 3.36
C GLN A 164 -3.89 -26.16 2.38
N ALA A 165 -4.43 -24.95 2.42
CA ALA A 165 -3.94 -23.85 1.61
C ALA A 165 -2.51 -23.47 2.01
N THR A 166 -1.73 -23.08 1.03
CA THR A 166 -0.40 -22.50 1.21
C THR A 166 -0.33 -21.21 0.43
N THR A 167 0.32 -20.18 1.00
CA THR A 167 0.49 -18.91 0.31
C THR A 167 1.34 -19.10 -0.95
N GLN A 168 0.79 -18.69 -2.10
CA GLN A 168 1.46 -18.76 -3.38
C GLN A 168 1.83 -17.36 -3.85
N TYR A 169 3.10 -17.15 -4.15
CA TYR A 169 3.62 -15.88 -4.68
C TYR A 169 3.99 -16.01 -6.15
N SER A 170 3.88 -14.92 -6.89
CA SER A 170 4.46 -14.80 -8.23
C SER A 170 5.99 -14.81 -8.19
N LYS A 171 6.63 -14.84 -9.37
CA LYS A 171 8.01 -14.37 -9.50
C LYS A 171 8.12 -12.90 -9.05
N GLN A 172 9.36 -12.42 -8.82
CA GLN A 172 9.61 -11.01 -8.58
C GLN A 172 9.20 -10.18 -9.80
N ILE A 173 8.27 -9.24 -9.62
CA ILE A 173 7.77 -8.35 -10.69
C ILE A 173 8.45 -6.99 -10.60
N PHE A 174 8.57 -6.45 -9.39
CA PHE A 174 9.28 -5.22 -9.08
C PHE A 174 10.31 -5.45 -7.98
N SER A 175 11.40 -4.70 -8.00
CA SER A 175 12.37 -4.71 -6.92
C SER A 175 11.75 -4.16 -5.62
N GLU A 176 12.30 -4.54 -4.47
CA GLU A 176 11.86 -4.02 -3.17
C GLU A 176 12.03 -2.51 -3.08
N ASN A 177 13.07 -1.96 -3.73
CA ASN A 177 13.29 -0.52 -3.80
C ASN A 177 12.16 0.18 -4.57
N THR A 178 11.82 -0.32 -5.75
CA THR A 178 10.68 0.20 -6.54
C THR A 178 9.38 0.16 -5.74
N VAL A 179 9.12 -0.95 -5.05
CA VAL A 179 7.94 -1.08 -4.19
C VAL A 179 7.93 -0.03 -3.09
N LYS A 180 9.07 0.18 -2.43
CA LYS A 180 9.18 1.21 -1.39
C LYS A 180 8.89 2.60 -1.94
N GLU A 181 9.52 2.99 -3.03
CA GLU A 181 9.31 4.31 -3.65
C GLU A 181 7.84 4.51 -4.07
N VAL A 182 7.20 3.50 -4.69
CA VAL A 182 5.78 3.58 -5.05
C VAL A 182 4.88 3.66 -3.81
N ARG A 183 5.21 2.96 -2.73
CA ARG A 183 4.48 3.09 -1.47
C ARG A 183 4.59 4.50 -0.89
N ASP A 184 5.78 5.11 -0.94
CA ASP A 184 5.99 6.50 -0.51
C ASP A 184 5.14 7.46 -1.36
N LEU A 185 5.12 7.28 -2.67
CA LEU A 185 4.25 8.05 -3.58
C LEU A 185 2.75 7.85 -3.28
N MET A 186 2.32 6.61 -3.04
CA MET A 186 0.92 6.30 -2.69
C MET A 186 0.55 6.83 -1.29
N LEU A 187 1.52 6.94 -0.38
CA LEU A 187 1.33 7.61 0.90
C LEU A 187 1.04 9.10 0.69
N GLY A 188 1.77 9.76 -0.21
CA GLY A 188 1.52 11.15 -0.59
C GLY A 188 0.11 11.38 -1.13
N VAL A 189 -0.49 10.43 -1.85
CA VAL A 189 -1.91 10.53 -2.27
C VAL A 189 -2.86 10.71 -1.09
N ILE A 190 -2.54 10.09 0.07
CA ILE A 190 -3.35 10.12 1.30
C ILE A 190 -2.93 11.27 2.23
N GLU A 191 -1.62 11.49 2.38
CA GLU A 191 -1.08 12.39 3.41
C GLU A 191 -0.85 13.83 2.93
N ASP A 192 -0.70 14.05 1.63
CA ASP A 192 -0.58 15.41 1.11
C ASP A 192 -1.91 16.17 1.26
N GLN A 193 -1.83 17.46 1.59
CA GLN A 193 -3.02 18.30 1.78
C GLN A 193 -3.83 18.48 0.49
N GLN A 194 -3.19 18.37 -0.65
CA GLN A 194 -3.81 18.45 -1.98
C GLN A 194 -4.04 17.07 -2.59
N GLY A 195 -3.63 15.99 -1.90
CA GLY A 195 -3.82 14.63 -2.33
C GLY A 195 -5.31 14.26 -2.50
N THR A 196 -5.62 13.55 -3.57
CA THR A 196 -7.02 13.12 -3.87
C THR A 196 -7.56 12.14 -2.82
N GLY A 197 -6.69 11.52 -2.04
CA GLY A 197 -7.03 10.57 -0.99
C GLY A 197 -7.04 11.14 0.43
N LYS A 198 -6.85 12.44 0.64
CA LYS A 198 -6.70 13.04 1.98
C LYS A 198 -7.85 12.74 2.95
N ASN A 199 -9.07 12.56 2.45
CA ASN A 199 -10.24 12.25 3.25
C ASN A 199 -10.32 10.77 3.69
N TYR A 200 -9.41 9.92 3.18
CA TYR A 200 -9.35 8.49 3.48
C TYR A 200 -8.40 8.16 4.63
N ARG A 201 -7.69 9.13 5.21
CA ARG A 201 -6.84 8.92 6.40
C ARG A 201 -7.62 8.20 7.48
N LEU A 202 -7.02 7.15 8.04
CA LEU A 202 -7.66 6.39 9.12
C LEU A 202 -7.67 7.21 10.41
N ASP A 203 -8.80 7.15 11.11
CA ASP A 203 -9.00 7.95 12.33
C ASP A 203 -8.24 7.38 13.55
N ASN A 204 -7.74 6.14 13.45
CA ASN A 204 -6.97 5.45 14.48
C ASN A 204 -5.44 5.73 14.40
N GLY A 205 -5.01 6.62 13.52
CA GLY A 205 -3.61 6.99 13.36
C GLY A 205 -2.74 6.01 12.58
N VAL A 206 -3.26 4.84 12.19
CA VAL A 206 -2.54 3.93 11.29
C VAL A 206 -2.41 4.58 9.92
N ARG A 207 -1.20 4.64 9.39
CA ARG A 207 -0.97 5.17 8.05
C ARG A 207 -1.41 4.15 7.00
N MET A 208 -2.10 4.63 5.98
CA MET A 208 -2.56 3.84 4.86
C MET A 208 -2.05 4.44 3.57
N ILE A 209 -1.61 3.60 2.65
CA ILE A 209 -1.36 4.01 1.27
C ILE A 209 -2.58 3.73 0.43
N GLY A 210 -2.78 4.52 -0.61
CA GLY A 210 -3.95 4.28 -1.46
C GLY A 210 -3.96 5.08 -2.75
N LYS A 211 -4.96 4.76 -3.58
CA LYS A 211 -5.22 5.49 -4.82
C LYS A 211 -6.71 5.55 -5.09
N THR A 212 -7.18 6.74 -5.33
CA THR A 212 -8.54 7.03 -5.79
C THR A 212 -8.66 6.82 -7.30
N GLY A 213 -9.83 6.44 -7.76
CA GLY A 213 -10.18 6.37 -9.16
C GLY A 213 -11.60 6.89 -9.40
N THR A 214 -11.76 7.65 -10.49
CA THR A 214 -13.07 8.05 -11.00
C THR A 214 -13.03 7.83 -12.51
N GLY A 215 -13.79 6.85 -12.98
CA GLY A 215 -13.88 6.48 -14.39
C GLY A 215 -15.25 6.79 -14.95
N GLN A 216 -15.32 7.35 -16.15
CA GLN A 216 -16.59 7.49 -16.86
C GLN A 216 -17.13 6.10 -17.26
N VAL A 217 -18.42 5.90 -17.07
CA VAL A 217 -19.11 4.67 -17.49
C VAL A 217 -19.58 4.80 -18.92
N VAL A 218 -19.44 3.73 -19.69
CA VAL A 218 -20.00 3.69 -21.05
C VAL A 218 -21.49 3.31 -20.96
N GLU A 219 -22.35 4.18 -21.47
CA GLU A 219 -23.79 3.98 -21.56
C GLU A 219 -24.26 4.42 -22.96
N ASN A 220 -25.13 3.63 -23.59
CA ASN A 220 -25.69 3.92 -24.89
C ASN A 220 -24.64 4.24 -25.99
N GLY A 221 -23.47 3.59 -25.95
CA GLY A 221 -22.42 3.78 -26.97
C GLY A 221 -21.51 5.00 -26.75
N GLY A 222 -21.66 5.73 -25.63
CA GLY A 222 -20.83 6.88 -25.26
C GLY A 222 -20.47 6.90 -23.79
N TYR A 223 -19.59 7.81 -23.40
CA TYR A 223 -19.27 8.04 -21.98
C TYR A 223 -20.39 8.84 -21.31
N SER A 224 -20.87 8.35 -20.16
CA SER A 224 -21.85 9.06 -19.33
C SER A 224 -21.24 10.36 -18.79
N THR A 225 -22.05 11.42 -18.75
CA THR A 225 -21.66 12.72 -18.16
C THR A 225 -22.17 12.89 -16.73
N SER A 226 -22.95 11.94 -16.22
CA SER A 226 -23.63 12.03 -14.91
C SER A 226 -23.39 10.81 -14.03
N VAL A 227 -22.87 9.72 -14.58
CA VAL A 227 -22.62 8.48 -13.84
C VAL A 227 -21.18 8.06 -14.01
N TYR A 228 -20.54 7.78 -12.87
CA TYR A 228 -19.13 7.43 -12.79
C TYR A 228 -18.94 6.12 -12.03
N MET A 229 -17.86 5.44 -12.32
CA MET A 229 -17.32 4.36 -11.51
C MET A 229 -16.33 4.97 -10.52
N HIS A 230 -16.74 5.12 -9.28
CA HIS A 230 -15.87 5.55 -8.19
C HIS A 230 -15.15 4.34 -7.63
N SER A 231 -13.87 4.47 -7.37
CA SER A 231 -13.07 3.39 -6.81
C SER A 231 -11.98 3.90 -5.87
N PHE A 232 -11.62 3.05 -4.93
CA PHE A 232 -10.47 3.25 -4.05
C PHE A 232 -9.78 1.92 -3.83
N VAL A 233 -8.45 1.93 -3.90
CA VAL A 233 -7.62 0.85 -3.42
C VAL A 233 -6.77 1.37 -2.27
N GLY A 234 -6.66 0.60 -1.21
CA GLY A 234 -5.85 0.94 -0.04
C GLY A 234 -5.11 -0.27 0.50
N LEU A 235 -3.90 -0.03 1.02
CA LEU A 235 -3.13 -1.01 1.75
C LEU A 235 -2.74 -0.40 3.10
N ALA A 236 -2.85 -1.16 4.16
CA ALA A 236 -2.53 -0.73 5.52
C ALA A 236 -2.02 -1.90 6.38
N PRO A 237 -1.15 -1.60 7.37
CA PRO A 237 -0.42 -0.35 7.59
C PRO A 237 0.56 -0.01 6.45
N TYR A 238 0.96 1.27 6.32
CA TYR A 238 1.99 1.66 5.33
C TYR A 238 3.31 0.93 5.55
N GLU A 239 3.73 0.77 6.79
CA GLU A 239 5.01 0.19 7.18
C GLU A 239 5.13 -1.28 6.78
N ASP A 240 4.05 -2.04 6.95
CA ASP A 240 3.97 -3.47 6.63
C ASP A 240 2.52 -3.81 6.30
N PRO A 241 2.09 -3.70 5.03
CA PRO A 241 0.71 -3.90 4.64
C PRO A 241 0.21 -5.31 4.96
N GLN A 242 -0.77 -5.40 5.85
CA GLN A 242 -1.45 -6.62 6.24
C GLN A 242 -2.79 -6.80 5.52
N VAL A 243 -3.35 -5.69 5.04
CA VAL A 243 -4.65 -5.67 4.37
C VAL A 243 -4.52 -4.91 3.07
N VAL A 244 -4.99 -5.50 1.99
CA VAL A 244 -5.30 -4.80 0.74
C VAL A 244 -6.81 -4.77 0.56
N MET A 245 -7.36 -3.59 0.27
CA MET A 245 -8.78 -3.39 0.06
C MET A 245 -9.02 -2.71 -1.29
N PHE A 246 -9.99 -3.19 -2.01
CA PHE A 246 -10.54 -2.52 -3.19
C PHE A 246 -12.04 -2.33 -3.01
N ILE A 247 -12.50 -1.11 -3.17
CA ILE A 247 -13.92 -0.78 -3.15
C ILE A 247 -14.28 -0.01 -4.41
N THR A 248 -15.42 -0.32 -4.98
CA THR A 248 -15.94 0.37 -6.16
C THR A 248 -17.46 0.40 -6.15
N PHE A 249 -18.03 1.46 -6.68
CA PHE A 249 -19.46 1.55 -6.94
C PHE A 249 -19.75 2.49 -8.12
N LYS A 250 -20.86 2.23 -8.78
CA LYS A 250 -21.37 3.04 -9.88
C LYS A 250 -22.43 4.00 -9.36
N SER A 251 -22.20 5.30 -9.45
CA SER A 251 -23.19 6.31 -9.05
C SER A 251 -22.90 7.69 -9.66
N GLY A 252 -23.80 8.65 -9.42
CA GLY A 252 -23.51 10.06 -9.64
C GLY A 252 -22.51 10.61 -8.59
N ASP A 253 -21.89 11.74 -8.89
CA ASP A 253 -20.82 12.34 -8.04
C ASP A 253 -21.26 12.62 -6.60
N SER A 254 -22.54 12.91 -6.36
CA SER A 254 -23.06 13.21 -5.02
C SER A 254 -22.87 12.08 -4.01
N TYR A 255 -22.73 10.84 -4.46
CA TYR A 255 -22.52 9.68 -3.58
C TYR A 255 -21.05 9.39 -3.28
N ALA A 256 -20.12 9.93 -4.05
CA ALA A 256 -18.68 9.72 -3.86
C ALA A 256 -18.20 10.18 -2.47
N GLN A 257 -18.86 11.16 -1.86
CA GLN A 257 -18.53 11.69 -0.54
C GLN A 257 -18.66 10.67 0.60
N TYR A 258 -19.42 9.59 0.42
CA TYR A 258 -19.62 8.56 1.45
C TYR A 258 -18.51 7.49 1.44
N MET A 259 -17.80 7.34 0.34
CA MET A 259 -16.75 6.31 0.20
C MET A 259 -15.66 6.42 1.26
N PRO A 260 -15.12 7.59 1.62
CA PRO A 260 -14.08 7.69 2.64
C PRO A 260 -14.48 7.06 3.98
N ASN A 261 -15.70 7.31 4.45
CA ASN A 261 -16.17 6.75 5.73
C ASN A 261 -16.30 5.22 5.67
N ILE A 262 -16.82 4.68 4.57
CA ILE A 262 -16.91 3.23 4.37
C ILE A 262 -15.52 2.60 4.37
N VAL A 263 -14.57 3.19 3.63
CA VAL A 263 -13.18 2.72 3.58
C VAL A 263 -12.54 2.74 4.96
N LYS A 264 -12.65 3.85 5.70
CA LYS A 264 -12.08 3.98 7.04
C LYS A 264 -12.61 2.91 7.99
N GLN A 265 -13.93 2.74 8.05
CA GLN A 265 -14.56 1.74 8.92
C GLN A 265 -14.15 0.32 8.53
N THR A 266 -14.20 -0.02 7.24
CA THR A 266 -13.88 -1.36 6.75
C THR A 266 -12.40 -1.68 6.98
N MET A 267 -11.50 -0.75 6.64
CA MET A 267 -10.05 -0.97 6.84
C MET A 267 -9.71 -1.11 8.32
N THR A 268 -10.28 -0.25 9.18
CA THR A 268 -10.05 -0.35 10.63
C THR A 268 -10.53 -1.69 11.18
N SER A 269 -11.72 -2.14 10.78
CA SER A 269 -12.24 -3.44 11.21
C SER A 269 -11.40 -4.61 10.68
N ALA A 270 -10.96 -4.55 9.42
CA ALA A 270 -10.10 -5.57 8.84
C ALA A 270 -8.76 -5.68 9.57
N LEU A 271 -8.13 -4.56 9.89
CA LEU A 271 -6.89 -4.53 10.67
C LEU A 271 -7.06 -5.09 12.08
N GLN A 272 -8.22 -4.86 12.72
CA GLN A 272 -8.53 -5.46 14.02
C GLN A 272 -8.62 -6.99 13.91
N VAL A 273 -9.30 -7.51 12.88
CA VAL A 273 -9.42 -8.95 12.65
C VAL A 273 -8.05 -9.58 12.39
N VAL A 274 -7.23 -8.97 11.53
CA VAL A 274 -5.88 -9.48 11.22
C VAL A 274 -5.01 -9.46 12.47
N ASN A 275 -5.06 -8.41 13.28
CA ASN A 275 -4.29 -8.36 14.52
C ASN A 275 -4.75 -9.44 15.52
N GLN A 276 -6.05 -9.71 15.62
CA GLN A 276 -6.57 -10.81 16.43
C GLN A 276 -6.10 -12.18 15.89
N TYR A 277 -6.09 -12.36 14.58
CA TYR A 277 -5.66 -13.61 13.94
C TYR A 277 -4.16 -13.87 14.14
N ASN A 278 -3.34 -12.82 14.06
CA ASN A 278 -1.90 -12.90 14.28
C ASN A 278 -1.53 -12.99 15.79
N ALA A 279 -2.48 -12.69 16.68
CA ALA A 279 -2.31 -12.78 18.12
C ALA A 279 -2.76 -14.15 18.71
N THR A 280 -3.16 -15.13 17.87
CA THR A 280 -3.62 -16.46 18.32
C THR A 280 -2.46 -17.36 18.71
N ASP A 281 -1.82 -17.04 19.83
CA ASP A 281 -1.51 -18.00 20.87
C ASP A 281 -2.30 -17.58 22.12
N GLU A 282 -3.41 -18.27 22.35
CA GLU A 282 -4.25 -18.30 23.56
C GLU A 282 -4.14 -17.08 24.50
N LYS A 283 -4.72 -15.93 24.16
CA LYS A 283 -5.10 -14.92 25.16
C LYS A 283 -6.49 -14.36 24.90
N THR A 284 -7.32 -14.51 25.90
CA THR A 284 -8.64 -13.88 26.06
C THR A 284 -8.62 -12.43 25.61
N ILE A 285 -9.66 -12.04 24.86
CA ILE A 285 -9.90 -10.65 24.44
C ILE A 285 -10.00 -9.80 25.70
N ASP A 286 -8.92 -9.11 26.02
CA ASP A 286 -8.89 -8.14 27.09
C ASP A 286 -9.11 -6.73 26.52
N GLU A 287 -9.64 -5.84 27.32
CA GLU A 287 -10.18 -4.54 26.89
C GLU A 287 -9.20 -3.74 26.03
N SER A 288 -9.68 -3.28 24.87
CA SER A 288 -8.87 -2.39 24.01
C SER A 288 -8.64 -1.04 24.69
N TYR A 289 -7.40 -0.57 24.68
CA TYR A 289 -6.98 0.73 25.18
C TYR A 289 -6.70 1.68 24.00
N THR A 290 -7.20 2.90 24.09
CA THR A 290 -6.89 3.94 23.10
C THR A 290 -5.68 4.74 23.57
N LEU A 291 -4.62 4.76 22.77
CA LEU A 291 -3.39 5.48 23.09
C LEU A 291 -3.61 7.00 23.09
N ASP A 292 -3.14 7.65 24.12
CA ASP A 292 -3.03 9.12 24.16
C ASP A 292 -1.81 9.60 23.34
N SER A 293 -1.68 10.90 23.15
CA SER A 293 -0.42 11.49 22.70
C SER A 293 0.56 11.57 23.85
N TYR A 294 1.72 10.94 23.71
CA TYR A 294 2.79 10.93 24.71
C TYR A 294 3.95 11.86 24.39
N THR A 295 3.90 12.56 23.26
CA THR A 295 4.93 13.54 22.88
C THR A 295 5.11 14.59 23.96
N ASN A 296 6.36 14.87 24.31
CA ASN A 296 6.79 15.78 25.39
C ASN A 296 6.44 15.30 26.81
N GLN A 297 6.00 14.06 27.00
CA GLN A 297 5.77 13.49 28.33
C GLN A 297 7.00 12.74 28.83
N SER A 298 7.16 12.68 30.17
CA SER A 298 8.22 11.90 30.79
C SER A 298 8.14 10.42 30.42
N VAL A 299 9.26 9.85 29.99
CA VAL A 299 9.35 8.42 29.61
C VAL A 299 8.91 7.51 30.75
N ASN A 300 9.33 7.81 32.00
CA ASN A 300 8.94 6.99 33.15
C ASN A 300 7.45 7.01 33.41
N TYR A 301 6.81 8.16 33.26
CA TYR A 301 5.35 8.28 33.35
C TYR A 301 4.65 7.48 32.26
N VAL A 302 5.06 7.67 31.01
CA VAL A 302 4.48 6.96 29.85
C VAL A 302 4.63 5.45 30.01
N LYS A 303 5.83 4.99 30.37
CA LYS A 303 6.12 3.57 30.58
C LYS A 303 5.21 2.99 31.68
N SER A 304 5.20 3.58 32.88
CA SER A 304 4.34 3.10 33.98
C SER A 304 2.85 3.08 33.60
N LYS A 305 2.39 4.12 32.90
CA LYS A 305 0.98 4.22 32.45
C LYS A 305 0.63 3.10 31.47
N LEU A 306 1.46 2.83 30.48
CA LEU A 306 1.18 1.82 29.47
C LEU A 306 1.37 0.39 30.01
N GLU A 307 2.39 0.16 30.84
CA GLU A 307 2.60 -1.13 31.52
C GLU A 307 1.45 -1.47 32.47
N SER A 308 0.83 -0.46 33.12
CA SER A 308 -0.37 -0.68 33.95
C SER A 308 -1.59 -1.15 33.13
N LYS A 309 -1.55 -1.01 31.80
CA LYS A 309 -2.52 -1.54 30.84
C LYS A 309 -2.08 -2.85 30.21
N SER A 310 -1.07 -3.50 30.77
CA SER A 310 -0.47 -4.74 30.27
C SER A 310 0.10 -4.60 28.85
N LEU A 311 0.51 -3.38 28.45
CA LEU A 311 1.17 -3.13 27.17
C LEU A 311 2.68 -3.32 27.32
N ASN A 312 3.34 -3.80 26.26
CA ASN A 312 4.78 -4.00 26.21
C ASN A 312 5.47 -2.74 25.68
N VAL A 313 6.10 -1.97 26.58
CA VAL A 313 6.70 -0.68 26.22
C VAL A 313 8.18 -0.83 25.88
N GLN A 314 8.53 -0.43 24.67
CA GLN A 314 9.92 -0.39 24.19
C GLN A 314 10.38 1.06 24.06
N VAL A 315 11.39 1.43 24.84
CA VAL A 315 11.97 2.78 24.79
C VAL A 315 13.17 2.78 23.85
N ILE A 316 13.19 3.74 22.92
CA ILE A 316 14.24 3.93 21.92
C ILE A 316 14.95 5.25 22.22
N GLY A 317 16.22 5.18 22.60
CA GLY A 317 17.01 6.31 23.06
C GLY A 317 17.13 6.37 24.58
N ASN A 318 17.95 7.30 25.09
CA ASN A 318 18.27 7.47 26.50
C ASN A 318 17.77 8.82 27.07
N GLY A 319 16.88 9.51 26.35
CA GLY A 319 16.31 10.79 26.80
C GLY A 319 15.21 10.64 27.84
N GLY A 320 14.94 11.72 28.56
CA GLY A 320 13.95 11.75 29.65
C GLY A 320 12.49 11.97 29.16
N SER A 321 12.30 12.42 27.93
CA SER A 321 10.99 12.75 27.38
C SER A 321 10.74 12.05 26.04
N ALA A 322 9.50 11.64 25.81
CA ALA A 322 9.06 11.06 24.56
C ALA A 322 9.00 12.14 23.46
N ILE A 323 9.60 11.87 22.30
CA ILE A 323 9.52 12.74 21.11
C ILE A 323 8.63 12.15 20.03
N GLU A 324 8.53 10.83 19.98
CA GLU A 324 7.71 10.10 19.02
C GLU A 324 7.19 8.81 19.66
N GLN A 325 6.05 8.32 19.18
CA GLN A 325 5.45 7.06 19.62
C GLN A 325 4.92 6.25 18.45
N TYR A 326 4.92 4.95 18.58
CA TYR A 326 4.23 4.02 17.70
C TYR A 326 3.62 2.87 18.52
N PRO A 327 2.35 2.49 18.30
CA PRO A 327 1.38 3.12 17.40
C PRO A 327 1.11 4.59 17.75
N LEU A 328 0.58 5.34 16.76
CA LEU A 328 0.29 6.76 16.92
C LEU A 328 -0.80 7.02 17.97
N ALA A 329 -0.90 8.25 18.45
CA ALA A 329 -2.01 8.68 19.30
C ALA A 329 -3.36 8.36 18.64
N ARG A 330 -4.35 7.96 19.46
CA ARG A 330 -5.68 7.49 19.08
C ARG A 330 -5.74 6.09 18.46
N SER A 331 -4.61 5.39 18.29
CA SER A 331 -4.62 3.98 17.93
C SER A 331 -5.24 3.16 19.07
N LYS A 332 -5.99 2.13 18.71
CA LYS A 332 -6.44 1.10 19.66
C LYS A 332 -5.38 0.02 19.76
N VAL A 333 -5.06 -0.35 20.99
CA VAL A 333 -4.13 -1.42 21.35
C VAL A 333 -4.79 -2.34 22.36
N THR A 334 -4.32 -3.58 22.43
CA THR A 334 -4.81 -4.60 23.38
C THR A 334 -3.69 -5.03 24.32
N SER A 335 -4.03 -5.70 25.39
CA SER A 335 -3.05 -6.27 26.33
C SER A 335 -2.01 -7.11 25.57
N GLY A 336 -0.73 -6.88 25.85
CA GLY A 336 0.41 -7.53 25.21
C GLY A 336 0.97 -6.82 23.98
N ASP A 337 0.23 -5.89 23.39
CA ASP A 337 0.73 -5.12 22.23
C ASP A 337 1.99 -4.32 22.60
N LYS A 338 2.94 -4.26 21.66
CA LYS A 338 4.13 -3.42 21.82
C LYS A 338 3.84 -1.96 21.49
N VAL A 339 4.29 -1.09 22.36
CA VAL A 339 4.28 0.36 22.15
C VAL A 339 5.72 0.87 22.19
N PHE A 340 6.16 1.48 21.12
CA PHE A 340 7.47 2.07 20.98
C PHE A 340 7.42 3.55 21.37
N ILE A 341 8.33 3.97 22.22
CA ILE A 341 8.49 5.36 22.66
C ILE A 341 9.89 5.80 22.30
N LYS A 342 10.02 6.65 21.30
CA LYS A 342 11.29 7.26 20.93
C LYS A 342 11.57 8.47 21.81
N THR A 343 12.81 8.62 22.24
CA THR A 343 13.27 9.71 23.10
C THR A 343 14.40 10.47 22.44
N GLU A 344 14.71 11.64 22.96
CA GLU A 344 15.96 12.33 22.63
C GLU A 344 17.15 11.49 23.15
N GLY A 345 18.25 11.58 22.44
CA GLY A 345 19.50 10.90 22.77
C GLY A 345 19.96 9.93 21.69
N THR A 346 21.24 9.64 21.73
CA THR A 346 21.93 8.86 20.68
C THR A 346 22.16 7.41 21.07
N ASP A 347 22.13 7.09 22.36
CA ASP A 347 22.42 5.77 22.88
C ASP A 347 21.13 4.97 23.00
N ILE A 348 21.04 3.90 22.25
CA ILE A 348 19.87 3.03 22.21
C ILE A 348 20.29 1.67 22.79
N THR A 349 19.68 1.28 23.90
CA THR A 349 19.87 -0.08 24.42
C THR A 349 19.06 -1.06 23.58
N LEU A 350 19.72 -1.96 22.86
CA LEU A 350 19.07 -2.97 22.03
C LEU A 350 18.32 -3.98 22.90
N PRO A 351 17.00 -4.18 22.73
CA PRO A 351 16.28 -5.22 23.45
C PRO A 351 16.60 -6.61 22.90
N ASP A 352 16.19 -7.65 23.62
CA ASP A 352 16.08 -8.98 23.06
C ASP A 352 14.93 -9.00 22.06
N LEU A 353 15.26 -9.21 20.79
CA LEU A 353 14.30 -9.25 19.69
C LEU A 353 13.75 -10.66 19.44
N THR A 354 14.24 -11.67 20.18
CA THR A 354 13.76 -13.05 19.99
C THR A 354 12.26 -13.13 20.21
N GLY A 355 11.56 -13.78 19.29
CA GLY A 355 10.10 -13.88 19.28
C GLY A 355 9.35 -12.65 18.76
N TRP A 356 10.05 -11.57 18.37
CA TRP A 356 9.40 -10.45 17.73
C TRP A 356 8.99 -10.79 16.30
N SER A 357 7.86 -10.26 15.88
CA SER A 357 7.45 -10.34 14.47
C SER A 357 8.35 -9.48 13.58
N LYS A 358 8.43 -9.83 12.32
CA LYS A 358 9.13 -9.01 11.30
C LYS A 358 8.73 -7.54 11.37
N LYS A 359 7.42 -7.27 11.52
CA LYS A 359 6.86 -5.91 11.61
C LYS A 359 7.38 -5.14 12.81
N GLU A 360 7.40 -5.76 13.99
CA GLU A 360 7.87 -5.10 15.22
C GLU A 360 9.33 -4.69 15.11
N VAL A 361 10.17 -5.57 14.51
CA VAL A 361 11.59 -5.25 14.34
C VAL A 361 11.80 -4.16 13.28
N GLN A 362 11.03 -4.19 12.19
CA GLN A 362 11.10 -3.14 11.18
C GLN A 362 10.68 -1.77 11.75
N THR A 363 9.61 -1.76 12.55
CA THR A 363 9.16 -0.54 13.24
C THR A 363 10.22 -0.03 14.21
N TYR A 364 10.79 -0.92 15.03
CA TYR A 364 11.87 -0.59 15.94
C TYR A 364 13.07 0.01 15.21
N ALA A 365 13.55 -0.68 14.17
CA ALA A 365 14.70 -0.24 13.38
C ALA A 365 14.46 1.11 12.69
N SER A 366 13.25 1.34 12.18
CA SER A 366 12.86 2.62 11.60
C SER A 366 12.90 3.75 12.63
N LEU A 367 12.31 3.55 13.81
CA LEU A 367 12.32 4.54 14.89
C LEU A 367 13.72 4.77 15.44
N ALA A 368 14.53 3.71 15.57
CA ALA A 368 15.91 3.76 16.00
C ALA A 368 16.87 4.34 14.95
N GLU A 369 16.39 4.48 13.71
CA GLU A 369 17.16 4.95 12.54
C GLU A 369 18.42 4.10 12.29
N ILE A 370 18.30 2.76 12.45
CA ILE A 370 19.35 1.78 12.19
C ILE A 370 19.11 1.03 10.89
N GLN A 371 20.18 0.48 10.31
CA GLN A 371 20.09 -0.36 9.11
C GLN A 371 19.73 -1.78 9.51
N LEU A 372 18.59 -2.28 9.03
CA LEU A 372 18.10 -3.63 9.33
C LEU A 372 18.35 -4.57 8.15
N VAL A 373 19.03 -5.67 8.41
CA VAL A 373 19.23 -6.78 7.48
C VAL A 373 18.40 -7.97 7.97
N ILE A 374 17.52 -8.51 7.12
CA ILE A 374 16.63 -9.59 7.48
C ILE A 374 16.99 -10.84 6.67
N GLU A 375 17.33 -11.92 7.35
CA GLU A 375 17.47 -13.26 6.78
C GLU A 375 16.18 -14.06 7.06
N GLY A 376 15.60 -14.65 6.00
CA GLY A 376 14.31 -15.31 6.07
C GLY A 376 13.16 -14.42 5.57
N THR A 377 12.02 -15.03 5.25
CA THR A 377 10.90 -14.33 4.60
C THR A 377 9.71 -14.10 5.51
N SER A 378 9.52 -14.95 6.52
CA SER A 378 8.34 -14.94 7.40
C SER A 378 8.71 -15.56 8.76
N GLY A 379 7.79 -15.43 9.72
CA GLY A 379 7.95 -15.97 11.07
C GLY A 379 8.38 -14.91 12.09
N HIS A 380 9.00 -15.38 13.17
CA HIS A 380 9.47 -14.55 14.26
C HIS A 380 11.00 -14.56 14.33
N VAL A 381 11.57 -13.54 14.94
CA VAL A 381 13.02 -13.45 15.14
C VAL A 381 13.50 -14.62 15.99
N THR A 382 14.48 -15.34 15.47
CA THR A 382 15.15 -16.45 16.18
C THR A 382 16.57 -16.11 16.61
N SER A 383 17.20 -15.13 15.94
CA SER A 383 18.52 -14.63 16.32
C SER A 383 18.72 -13.19 15.87
N GLN A 384 19.62 -12.49 16.55
CA GLN A 384 20.08 -11.14 16.23
C GLN A 384 21.61 -11.06 16.27
N SER A 385 22.22 -10.24 15.41
CA SER A 385 23.67 -10.14 15.26
C SER A 385 24.36 -9.37 16.36
N ILE A 386 23.65 -8.53 17.09
CA ILE A 386 24.14 -7.76 18.24
C ILE A 386 23.43 -8.29 19.48
N GLU A 387 24.16 -8.61 20.54
CA GLU A 387 23.57 -9.13 21.77
C GLU A 387 22.61 -8.12 22.43
N ALA A 388 21.55 -8.63 23.05
CA ALA A 388 20.64 -7.81 23.82
C ALA A 388 21.38 -7.02 24.93
N ASN A 389 20.85 -5.84 25.24
CA ASN A 389 21.42 -4.89 26.22
C ASN A 389 22.74 -4.20 25.79
N GLN A 390 23.22 -4.44 24.57
CA GLN A 390 24.29 -3.64 23.98
C GLN A 390 23.75 -2.26 23.56
N VAL A 391 24.63 -1.26 23.66
CA VAL A 391 24.32 0.09 23.18
C VAL A 391 24.59 0.15 21.66
N ILE A 392 23.61 0.60 20.93
CA ILE A 392 23.68 0.86 19.48
C ILE A 392 23.37 2.32 19.21
N HIS A 393 23.75 2.80 18.03
CA HIS A 393 23.58 4.19 17.60
C HIS A 393 22.87 4.26 16.27
N LYS A 394 22.32 5.42 15.97
CA LYS A 394 21.76 5.73 14.64
C LYS A 394 22.77 5.41 13.54
N GLY A 395 22.32 4.70 12.52
CA GLY A 395 23.12 4.27 11.37
C GLY A 395 23.83 2.92 11.55
N ASP A 396 23.84 2.34 12.77
CA ASP A 396 24.38 1.01 12.99
C ASP A 396 23.60 -0.05 12.19
N SER A 397 24.25 -1.15 11.87
CA SER A 397 23.65 -2.26 11.12
C SER A 397 23.32 -3.41 12.08
N LEU A 398 22.08 -3.88 12.02
CA LEU A 398 21.56 -5.01 12.77
C LEU A 398 21.02 -6.08 11.82
N SER A 399 21.54 -7.29 11.91
CA SER A 399 21.01 -8.45 11.18
C SER A 399 20.15 -9.30 12.11
N ILE A 400 19.02 -9.80 11.56
CA ILE A 400 18.14 -10.74 12.25
C ILE A 400 17.83 -11.92 11.37
N THR A 401 17.55 -13.08 11.98
CA THR A 401 17.05 -14.26 11.27
C THR A 401 15.61 -14.52 11.67
N LEU A 402 14.73 -14.76 10.69
CA LEU A 402 13.34 -15.16 10.90
C LEU A 402 13.16 -16.65 10.60
N SER A 403 12.36 -17.33 11.39
CA SER A 403 11.91 -18.70 11.12
C SER A 403 10.51 -18.97 11.69
#